data_6c70deac1204f2c0678d2bbf272523ce
#
_entry.id   6c70deac1204f2c0678d2bbf272523ce
#
_cell.length_a   1.000
_cell.length_b   1.000
_cell.length_c   1.000
_cell.angle_alpha   90.00
_cell.angle_beta   90.00
_cell.angle_gamma   90.00
#
_symmetry.space_group_name_H-M   'P 1'
#
loop_
_entity.id
_entity.type
_entity.pdbx_description
1 polymer ?
#
loop_
_entity_poly.entity_id
_entity_poly.type
_entity_poly.pdbx_seq_one_letter_code
_entity_poly.pdbx_strand_id
1 'polypeptide(L)'
;MAEHYSYTPSTFNPGTPIETRALRGLSLDIPAGQFVTVIGSNGAGKSTFLNAVSGDLPIDSGQILIDDEDVTRKPVWARANRVARVFQDPMAGTCEDLTIEENMALAQRRGAGRGLGRAVQASMRDGFRESLATLGLGLENRLGDRIGLLSGGQRQAVSLLMAALQPSRILLLDEHTAALDPRTADFVLHLTARIVAEKKLTTMMVTHSMRQALDVGERTVMLHQGQVVLDVSGEQRKGLDVPDLLAMFEKVRGEKLADDALLLG
;
A
#
# COMPACT_ATOMS: atom_id res chain seq x y z
N MET A 1 -16.88 5.98 9.66
CA MET A 1 -17.50 5.91 8.32
C MET A 1 -16.70 4.91 7.51
N ALA A 2 -17.37 4.06 6.76
CA ALA A 2 -16.71 3.08 5.90
C ALA A 2 -16.26 3.77 4.61
N GLU A 3 -15.03 3.50 4.18
CA GLU A 3 -14.53 3.99 2.90
C GLU A 3 -14.98 3.02 1.81
N HIS A 4 -15.85 3.49 0.92
CA HIS A 4 -16.44 2.64 -0.12
C HIS A 4 -15.66 2.78 -1.43
N TYR A 5 -15.10 1.67 -1.92
CA TYR A 5 -14.37 1.62 -3.19
C TYR A 5 -15.12 0.71 -4.16
N SER A 6 -15.86 1.31 -5.10
CA SER A 6 -16.47 0.57 -6.20
C SER A 6 -15.66 0.72 -7.48
N TYR A 7 -15.37 -0.39 -8.15
CA TYR A 7 -14.40 -0.46 -9.24
C TYR A 7 -14.95 -1.09 -10.51
N THR A 8 -14.67 -0.46 -11.65
CA THR A 8 -14.83 -1.04 -12.99
C THR A 8 -13.52 -0.94 -13.78
N PRO A 9 -13.33 -1.72 -14.87
CA PRO A 9 -12.01 -2.13 -15.36
C PRO A 9 -11.11 -0.98 -15.77
N SER A 10 -9.82 -1.02 -15.35
CA SER A 10 -8.75 -0.33 -16.05
C SER A 10 -8.32 -1.23 -17.22
N THR A 11 -8.55 -0.75 -18.42
CA THR A 11 -8.26 -1.47 -19.66
C THR A 11 -6.95 -0.96 -20.24
N PHE A 12 -6.01 -1.87 -20.47
CA PHE A 12 -4.75 -1.58 -21.18
C PHE A 12 -4.91 -1.93 -22.66
N ASN A 13 -4.39 -1.06 -23.53
CA ASN A 13 -4.44 -1.21 -24.99
C ASN A 13 -5.87 -1.45 -25.52
N PRO A 14 -6.84 -0.59 -25.22
CA PRO A 14 -8.24 -0.78 -25.63
C PRO A 14 -8.38 -0.86 -27.14
N GLY A 15 -9.21 -1.79 -27.61
CA GLY A 15 -9.48 -2.00 -29.04
C GLY A 15 -8.35 -2.67 -29.83
N THR A 16 -7.34 -3.22 -29.17
CA THR A 16 -6.24 -3.96 -29.82
C THR A 16 -6.32 -5.46 -29.48
N PRO A 17 -5.66 -6.35 -30.28
CA PRO A 17 -5.61 -7.79 -29.97
C PRO A 17 -4.95 -8.14 -28.62
N ILE A 18 -4.24 -7.18 -28.02
CA ILE A 18 -3.57 -7.32 -26.70
C ILE A 18 -4.29 -6.52 -25.61
N GLU A 19 -5.57 -6.21 -25.81
CA GLU A 19 -6.40 -5.56 -24.78
C GLU A 19 -6.43 -6.40 -23.51
N THR A 20 -6.10 -5.78 -22.37
CA THR A 20 -6.12 -6.43 -21.06
C THR A 20 -6.96 -5.61 -20.09
N ARG A 21 -8.03 -6.18 -19.59
CA ARG A 21 -8.84 -5.63 -18.50
C ARG A 21 -8.25 -6.07 -17.17
N ALA A 22 -7.45 -5.21 -16.56
CA ALA A 22 -6.72 -5.54 -15.34
C ALA A 22 -7.62 -5.60 -14.10
N LEU A 23 -8.71 -4.81 -14.07
CA LEU A 23 -9.73 -4.85 -13.02
C LEU A 23 -11.09 -5.10 -13.66
N ARG A 24 -11.92 -5.93 -13.03
CA ARG A 24 -13.19 -6.40 -13.60
C ARG A 24 -14.30 -6.35 -12.55
N GLY A 25 -14.89 -5.15 -12.35
CA GLY A 25 -15.97 -4.98 -11.39
C GLY A 25 -15.53 -5.22 -9.93
N LEU A 26 -14.33 -4.77 -9.58
CA LEU A 26 -13.84 -4.86 -8.20
C LEU A 26 -14.59 -3.85 -7.33
N SER A 27 -15.20 -4.32 -6.26
CA SER A 27 -15.79 -3.49 -5.21
C SER A 27 -15.20 -3.90 -3.87
N LEU A 28 -14.68 -2.93 -3.12
CA LEU A 28 -14.08 -3.16 -1.81
C LEU A 28 -14.38 -1.96 -0.91
N ASP A 29 -14.83 -2.24 0.29
CA ASP A 29 -15.06 -1.26 1.34
C ASP A 29 -14.07 -1.50 2.47
N ILE A 30 -13.33 -0.46 2.88
CA ILE A 30 -12.33 -0.55 3.93
C ILE A 30 -12.70 0.42 5.05
N PRO A 31 -13.14 -0.06 6.20
CA PRO A 31 -13.41 0.77 7.37
C PRO A 31 -12.19 1.56 7.82
N ALA A 32 -12.41 2.78 8.30
CA ALA A 32 -11.35 3.62 8.85
C ALA A 32 -10.58 2.88 9.97
N GLY A 33 -9.26 2.91 9.90
CA GLY A 33 -8.36 2.24 10.84
C GLY A 33 -8.16 0.75 10.57
N GLN A 34 -8.83 0.15 9.58
CA GLN A 34 -8.63 -1.27 9.25
C GLN A 34 -7.32 -1.48 8.48
N PHE A 35 -6.59 -2.54 8.83
CA PHE A 35 -5.43 -3.00 8.10
C PHE A 35 -5.83 -4.19 7.21
N VAL A 36 -5.90 -3.95 5.89
CA VAL A 36 -6.25 -4.96 4.88
C VAL A 36 -5.01 -5.42 4.15
N THR A 37 -4.82 -6.73 4.03
CA THR A 37 -3.81 -7.34 3.17
C THR A 37 -4.43 -7.81 1.87
N VAL A 38 -3.78 -7.49 0.75
CA VAL A 38 -4.24 -7.85 -0.61
C VAL A 38 -3.22 -8.81 -1.22
N ILE A 39 -3.65 -10.03 -1.48
CA ILE A 39 -2.84 -11.09 -2.10
C ILE A 39 -3.40 -11.48 -3.46
N GLY A 40 -2.67 -12.29 -4.20
CA GLY A 40 -3.07 -12.82 -5.51
C GLY A 40 -1.86 -13.10 -6.39
N SER A 41 -2.07 -13.89 -7.44
CA SER A 41 -1.04 -14.22 -8.41
C SER A 41 -0.52 -13.01 -9.19
N ASN A 42 0.60 -13.20 -9.90
CA ASN A 42 1.08 -12.18 -10.84
C ASN A 42 0.01 -11.93 -11.92
N GLY A 43 -0.22 -10.66 -12.25
CA GLY A 43 -1.29 -10.27 -13.18
C GLY A 43 -2.71 -10.27 -12.59
N ALA A 44 -2.90 -10.55 -11.30
CA ALA A 44 -4.21 -10.52 -10.65
C ALA A 44 -4.85 -9.11 -10.55
N GLY A 45 -4.11 -8.04 -10.86
CA GLY A 45 -4.59 -6.67 -10.80
C GLY A 45 -4.19 -5.89 -9.53
N LYS A 46 -3.36 -6.47 -8.62
CA LYS A 46 -2.99 -5.87 -7.34
C LYS A 46 -2.37 -4.46 -7.49
N SER A 47 -1.29 -4.34 -8.27
CA SER A 47 -0.61 -3.05 -8.49
C SER A 47 -1.49 -2.07 -9.28
N THR A 48 -2.32 -2.56 -10.20
CA THR A 48 -3.30 -1.73 -10.91
C THR A 48 -4.32 -1.15 -9.95
N PHE A 49 -4.83 -1.97 -9.02
CA PHE A 49 -5.75 -1.51 -7.97
C PHE A 49 -5.11 -0.44 -7.09
N LEU A 50 -3.89 -0.68 -6.63
CA LEU A 50 -3.14 0.25 -5.80
C LEU A 50 -2.85 1.58 -6.52
N ASN A 51 -2.43 1.51 -7.80
CA ASN A 51 -2.18 2.68 -8.65
C ASN A 51 -3.45 3.50 -8.92
N ALA A 52 -4.58 2.85 -8.99
CA ALA A 52 -5.84 3.55 -9.16
C ALA A 52 -6.28 4.27 -7.89
N VAL A 53 -6.14 3.65 -6.71
CA VAL A 53 -6.42 4.31 -5.42
C VAL A 53 -5.48 5.49 -5.19
N SER A 54 -4.18 5.36 -5.53
CA SER A 54 -3.21 6.47 -5.43
C SER A 54 -3.45 7.59 -6.44
N GLY A 55 -4.13 7.29 -7.57
CA GLY A 55 -4.37 8.24 -8.66
C GLY A 55 -3.26 8.25 -9.72
N ASP A 56 -2.32 7.29 -9.66
CA ASP A 56 -1.29 7.08 -10.68
C ASP A 56 -1.89 6.52 -11.97
N LEU A 57 -3.00 5.81 -11.86
CA LEU A 57 -3.74 5.24 -12.97
C LEU A 57 -5.20 5.68 -12.95
N PRO A 58 -5.72 6.28 -14.03
CA PRO A 58 -7.14 6.57 -14.14
C PRO A 58 -7.94 5.25 -14.27
N ILE A 59 -9.20 5.29 -13.83
CA ILE A 59 -10.14 4.18 -14.02
C ILE A 59 -11.10 4.52 -15.17
N ASP A 60 -11.53 3.48 -15.91
CA ASP A 60 -12.43 3.65 -17.07
C ASP A 60 -13.87 3.96 -16.61
N SER A 61 -14.31 3.30 -15.53
CA SER A 61 -15.64 3.51 -14.94
C SER A 61 -15.65 3.12 -13.47
N GLY A 62 -16.69 3.54 -12.74
CA GLY A 62 -16.80 3.35 -11.29
C GLY A 62 -16.41 4.58 -10.49
N GLN A 63 -16.20 4.40 -9.20
CA GLN A 63 -15.96 5.50 -8.27
C GLN A 63 -14.94 5.09 -7.20
N ILE A 64 -14.09 6.03 -6.81
CA ILE A 64 -13.18 5.91 -5.67
C ILE A 64 -13.53 7.00 -4.67
N LEU A 65 -13.98 6.58 -3.50
CA LEU A 65 -14.28 7.48 -2.38
C LEU A 65 -13.20 7.31 -1.31
N ILE A 66 -12.66 8.41 -0.82
CA ILE A 66 -11.78 8.44 0.35
C ILE A 66 -12.39 9.44 1.35
N ASP A 67 -12.83 8.93 2.51
CA ASP A 67 -13.48 9.75 3.54
C ASP A 67 -14.72 10.49 2.98
N ASP A 68 -15.57 9.74 2.27
CA ASP A 68 -16.78 10.20 1.57
C ASP A 68 -16.53 11.22 0.44
N GLU A 69 -15.27 11.53 0.14
CA GLU A 69 -14.94 12.44 -0.96
C GLU A 69 -14.62 11.65 -2.24
N ASP A 70 -15.28 12.00 -3.32
CA ASP A 70 -14.98 11.44 -4.65
C ASP A 70 -13.62 11.94 -5.16
N VAL A 71 -12.68 11.01 -5.23
CA VAL A 71 -11.34 11.26 -5.74
C VAL A 71 -11.08 10.63 -7.11
N THR A 72 -12.08 10.02 -7.72
CA THR A 72 -12.00 9.22 -8.93
C THR A 72 -11.18 9.89 -10.03
N ARG A 73 -11.41 11.15 -10.28
CA ARG A 73 -10.73 11.92 -11.34
C ARG A 73 -9.62 12.84 -10.81
N LYS A 74 -9.33 12.78 -9.51
CA LYS A 74 -8.26 13.59 -8.92
C LYS A 74 -6.90 12.98 -9.22
N PRO A 75 -5.93 13.76 -9.74
CA PRO A 75 -4.57 13.27 -9.95
C PRO A 75 -3.84 13.04 -8.63
N VAL A 76 -2.72 12.31 -8.68
CA VAL A 76 -1.87 11.94 -7.52
C VAL A 76 -1.61 13.12 -6.57
N TRP A 77 -1.18 14.26 -7.12
CA TRP A 77 -0.86 15.44 -6.30
C TRP A 77 -2.07 16.00 -5.54
N ALA A 78 -3.27 15.87 -6.08
CA ALA A 78 -4.51 16.29 -5.42
C ALA A 78 -4.97 15.30 -4.33
N ARG A 79 -4.51 14.05 -4.38
CA ARG A 79 -4.76 13.03 -3.35
C ARG A 79 -3.65 12.98 -2.29
N ALA A 80 -2.53 13.70 -2.48
CA ALA A 80 -1.33 13.57 -1.65
C ALA A 80 -1.53 13.88 -0.15
N ASN A 81 -2.56 14.60 0.22
CA ASN A 81 -2.94 14.85 1.62
C ASN A 81 -3.80 13.73 2.23
N ARG A 82 -4.32 12.82 1.41
CA ARG A 82 -5.17 11.69 1.83
C ARG A 82 -4.50 10.35 1.69
N VAL A 83 -3.69 10.19 0.64
CA VAL A 83 -3.04 8.92 0.29
C VAL A 83 -1.55 9.03 0.57
N ALA A 84 -1.05 8.15 1.42
CA ALA A 84 0.37 7.90 1.58
C ALA A 84 0.73 6.60 0.87
N ARG A 85 1.92 6.49 0.29
CA ARG A 85 2.39 5.28 -0.37
C ARG A 85 3.82 4.95 0.01
N VAL A 86 4.07 3.67 0.25
CA VAL A 86 5.41 3.06 0.34
C VAL A 86 5.56 2.12 -0.83
N PHE A 87 6.63 2.29 -1.60
CA PHE A 87 6.90 1.53 -2.81
C PHE A 87 7.68 0.25 -2.52
N GLN A 88 7.64 -0.69 -3.45
CA GLN A 88 8.44 -1.90 -3.42
C GLN A 88 9.94 -1.58 -3.44
N ASP A 89 10.34 -0.68 -4.34
CA ASP A 89 11.69 -0.13 -4.35
C ASP A 89 11.76 1.09 -3.42
N PRO A 90 12.54 1.04 -2.33
CA PRO A 90 12.68 2.17 -1.42
C PRO A 90 13.29 3.42 -2.08
N MET A 91 13.94 3.27 -3.23
CA MET A 91 14.46 4.41 -4.01
C MET A 91 13.35 5.22 -4.67
N ALA A 92 12.26 4.58 -5.07
CA ALA A 92 11.12 5.27 -5.68
C ALA A 92 10.40 6.24 -4.72
N GLY A 93 10.50 6.00 -3.41
CA GLY A 93 9.90 6.84 -2.36
C GLY A 93 10.85 7.87 -1.74
N THR A 94 12.12 7.92 -2.17
CA THR A 94 13.16 8.77 -1.57
C THR A 94 14.04 9.43 -2.63
N CYS A 95 14.63 10.58 -2.28
CA CYS A 95 15.63 11.26 -3.12
C CYS A 95 17.02 10.89 -2.60
N GLU A 96 17.72 9.99 -3.28
CA GLU A 96 18.97 9.38 -2.79
C GLU A 96 20.12 10.38 -2.53
N ASP A 97 20.18 11.48 -3.29
CA ASP A 97 21.16 12.53 -3.15
C ASP A 97 20.88 13.51 -2.01
N LEU A 98 19.66 13.50 -1.47
CA LEU A 98 19.26 14.32 -0.34
C LEU A 98 19.59 13.62 0.99
N THR A 99 19.78 14.42 2.02
CA THR A 99 19.97 13.92 3.39
C THR A 99 18.68 13.31 3.95
N ILE A 100 18.80 12.56 5.04
CA ILE A 100 17.64 11.99 5.75
C ILE A 100 16.69 13.13 6.18
N GLU A 101 17.21 14.21 6.78
CA GLU A 101 16.37 15.35 7.21
C GLU A 101 15.68 16.06 6.04
N GLU A 102 16.32 16.17 4.89
CA GLU A 102 15.72 16.76 3.70
C GLU A 102 14.59 15.91 3.14
N ASN A 103 14.79 14.59 3.05
CA ASN A 103 13.74 13.64 2.67
C ASN A 103 12.55 13.70 3.62
N MET A 104 12.79 13.71 4.94
CA MET A 104 11.74 13.83 5.96
C MET A 104 11.01 15.17 5.86
N ALA A 105 11.72 16.27 5.60
CA ALA A 105 11.11 17.59 5.43
C ALA A 105 10.21 17.66 4.18
N LEU A 106 10.59 16.99 3.09
CA LEU A 106 9.75 16.85 1.90
C LEU A 106 8.47 16.05 2.22
N ALA A 107 8.62 14.94 2.92
CA ALA A 107 7.50 14.10 3.34
C ALA A 107 6.55 14.84 4.30
N GLN A 108 7.08 15.61 5.23
CA GLN A 108 6.29 16.40 6.18
C GLN A 108 5.47 17.51 5.50
N ARG A 109 5.84 17.90 4.27
CA ARG A 109 5.10 18.89 3.48
C ARG A 109 4.21 18.28 2.40
N ARG A 110 3.98 16.98 2.47
CA ARG A 110 3.08 16.29 1.53
C ARG A 110 1.68 16.91 1.56
N GLY A 111 1.16 17.26 0.38
CA GLY A 111 -0.16 17.87 0.25
C GLY A 111 -0.27 19.33 0.71
N ALA A 112 0.78 19.93 1.24
CA ALA A 112 0.81 21.32 1.63
C ALA A 112 1.36 22.22 0.53
N GLY A 113 0.97 23.51 0.55
CA GLY A 113 1.53 24.52 -0.35
C GLY A 113 3.03 24.71 -0.12
N ARG A 114 3.80 24.89 -1.19
CA ARG A 114 5.24 25.13 -1.16
C ARG A 114 5.53 26.62 -1.24
N GLY A 115 6.19 27.17 -0.20
CA GLY A 115 6.71 28.55 -0.23
C GLY A 115 8.19 28.60 -0.62
N LEU A 116 8.76 29.82 -0.71
CA LEU A 116 10.18 30.04 -1.01
C LEU A 116 11.11 29.92 0.21
N GLY A 117 10.59 29.49 1.35
CA GLY A 117 11.37 29.30 2.58
C GLY A 117 12.25 28.05 2.54
N ARG A 118 13.20 27.94 3.49
CA ARG A 118 14.05 26.75 3.66
C ARG A 118 13.18 25.51 3.89
N ALA A 119 13.47 24.41 3.19
CA ALA A 119 12.75 23.13 3.35
C ALA A 119 12.94 22.57 4.77
N VAL A 120 14.17 22.55 5.26
CA VAL A 120 14.53 22.11 6.61
C VAL A 120 14.63 23.33 7.53
N GLN A 121 13.88 23.32 8.63
CA GLN A 121 13.97 24.30 9.70
C GLN A 121 14.60 23.66 10.94
N ALA A 122 15.36 24.42 11.72
CA ALA A 122 16.01 23.91 12.92
C ALA A 122 15.01 23.28 13.91
N SER A 123 13.83 23.88 14.03
CA SER A 123 12.72 23.38 14.88
C SER A 123 12.17 22.01 14.48
N MET A 124 12.42 21.53 13.25
CA MET A 124 11.95 20.23 12.78
C MET A 124 12.90 19.10 13.19
N ARG A 125 14.17 19.39 13.42
CA ARG A 125 15.22 18.39 13.63
C ARG A 125 15.00 17.52 14.86
N ASP A 126 14.53 18.11 15.96
CA ASP A 126 14.28 17.35 17.18
C ASP A 126 13.12 16.36 16.98
N GLY A 127 12.03 16.78 16.35
CA GLY A 127 10.93 15.88 15.99
C GLY A 127 11.35 14.78 14.99
N PHE A 128 12.29 15.08 14.08
CA PHE A 128 12.85 14.07 13.19
C PHE A 128 13.72 13.05 13.93
N ARG A 129 14.56 13.52 14.88
CA ARG A 129 15.33 12.63 15.75
C ARG A 129 14.44 11.69 16.56
N GLU A 130 13.44 12.26 17.23
CA GLU A 130 12.47 11.49 18.01
C GLU A 130 11.78 10.42 17.13
N SER A 131 11.32 10.82 15.95
CA SER A 131 10.68 9.89 14.99
C SER A 131 11.64 8.79 14.53
N LEU A 132 12.89 9.11 14.18
CA LEU A 132 13.89 8.14 13.77
C LEU A 132 14.32 7.20 14.91
N ALA A 133 14.38 7.69 16.14
CA ALA A 133 14.70 6.89 17.31
C ALA A 133 13.69 5.75 17.52
N THR A 134 12.41 5.96 17.14
CA THR A 134 11.39 4.90 17.20
C THR A 134 11.71 3.70 16.31
N LEU A 135 12.55 3.86 15.29
CA LEU A 135 12.96 2.78 14.42
C LEU A 135 13.96 1.82 15.09
N GLY A 136 14.72 2.29 16.10
CA GLY A 136 15.75 1.48 16.78
C GLY A 136 16.97 1.17 15.90
N LEU A 137 17.26 2.00 14.89
CA LEU A 137 18.33 1.78 13.90
C LEU A 137 19.52 2.72 14.05
N GLY A 138 19.52 3.59 15.07
CA GLY A 138 20.58 4.59 15.32
C GLY A 138 20.59 5.75 14.30
N LEU A 139 19.53 5.88 13.49
CA LEU A 139 19.44 6.87 12.42
C LEU A 139 19.16 8.29 12.94
N GLU A 140 18.70 8.44 14.17
CA GLU A 140 18.49 9.73 14.86
C GLU A 140 19.78 10.56 14.97
N ASN A 141 20.95 9.91 14.91
CA ASN A 141 22.25 10.55 14.93
C ASN A 141 22.82 10.83 13.54
N ARG A 142 22.09 10.46 12.48
CA ARG A 142 22.55 10.46 11.08
C ARG A 142 21.70 11.35 10.16
N LEU A 143 21.01 12.34 10.71
CA LEU A 143 20.12 13.23 9.96
C LEU A 143 20.78 13.89 8.74
N GLY A 144 22.06 14.24 8.83
CA GLY A 144 22.84 14.87 7.77
C GLY A 144 23.41 13.90 6.74
N ASP A 145 23.28 12.58 6.95
CA ASP A 145 23.76 11.59 5.98
C ASP A 145 22.80 11.52 4.77
N ARG A 146 23.36 11.30 3.58
CA ARG A 146 22.54 11.04 2.38
C ARG A 146 21.77 9.75 2.57
N ILE A 147 20.46 9.78 2.23
CA ILE A 147 19.61 8.59 2.36
C ILE A 147 20.07 7.44 1.44
N GLY A 148 20.74 7.79 0.33
CA GLY A 148 21.38 6.83 -0.58
C GLY A 148 22.44 5.93 0.06
N LEU A 149 23.04 6.36 1.19
CA LEU A 149 24.04 5.57 1.93
C LEU A 149 23.46 4.55 2.91
N LEU A 150 22.12 4.54 3.06
CA LEU A 150 21.46 3.58 3.93
C LEU A 150 21.34 2.20 3.26
N SER A 151 21.36 1.15 4.08
CA SER A 151 20.99 -0.18 3.60
C SER A 151 19.54 -0.20 3.10
N GLY A 152 19.17 -1.18 2.25
CA GLY A 152 17.81 -1.31 1.74
C GLY A 152 16.76 -1.32 2.85
N GLY A 153 16.98 -2.09 3.91
CA GLY A 153 16.06 -2.16 5.06
C GLY A 153 15.98 -0.86 5.86
N GLN A 154 17.12 -0.18 6.10
CA GLN A 154 17.13 1.12 6.75
C GLN A 154 16.37 2.16 5.93
N ARG A 155 16.58 2.17 4.61
CA ARG A 155 15.88 3.09 3.70
C ARG A 155 14.39 2.80 3.66
N GLN A 156 14.00 1.52 3.64
CA GLN A 156 12.60 1.12 3.69
C GLN A 156 11.92 1.55 5.00
N ALA A 157 12.60 1.37 6.14
CA ALA A 157 12.11 1.82 7.44
C ALA A 157 11.93 3.35 7.48
N VAL A 158 12.87 4.13 6.92
CA VAL A 158 12.75 5.58 6.79
C VAL A 158 11.62 5.97 5.84
N SER A 159 11.46 5.28 4.69
CA SER A 159 10.37 5.50 3.75
C SER A 159 8.99 5.27 4.40
N LEU A 160 8.85 4.21 5.17
CA LEU A 160 7.65 3.93 5.95
C LEU A 160 7.36 5.04 6.98
N LEU A 161 8.38 5.45 7.73
CA LEU A 161 8.27 6.55 8.68
C LEU A 161 7.84 7.86 7.98
N MET A 162 8.47 8.19 6.85
CA MET A 162 8.12 9.35 6.02
C MET A 162 6.66 9.31 5.57
N ALA A 163 6.16 8.15 5.15
CA ALA A 163 4.76 7.96 4.77
C ALA A 163 3.80 8.25 5.93
N ALA A 164 4.23 7.94 7.17
CA ALA A 164 3.45 8.10 8.40
C ALA A 164 3.71 9.43 9.15
N LEU A 165 4.59 10.34 8.65
CA LEU A 165 4.88 11.64 9.27
C LEU A 165 3.67 12.59 9.26
N GLN A 166 2.94 12.59 8.15
CA GLN A 166 1.73 13.38 8.00
C GLN A 166 0.50 12.48 8.10
N PRO A 167 -0.57 12.95 8.73
CA PRO A 167 -1.84 12.24 8.69
C PRO A 167 -2.26 11.95 7.25
N SER A 168 -2.65 10.74 7.00
CA SER A 168 -3.26 10.30 5.74
C SER A 168 -4.54 9.53 6.06
N ARG A 169 -5.45 9.47 5.08
CA ARG A 169 -6.69 8.69 5.21
C ARG A 169 -6.43 7.22 4.92
N ILE A 170 -5.53 6.95 3.98
CA ILE A 170 -5.09 5.60 3.66
C ILE A 170 -3.57 5.55 3.43
N LEU A 171 -2.95 4.50 3.95
CA LEU A 171 -1.56 4.12 3.70
C LEU A 171 -1.55 2.93 2.73
N LEU A 172 -0.93 3.10 1.58
CA LEU A 172 -0.74 2.07 0.56
C LEU A 172 0.67 1.50 0.66
N LEU A 173 0.78 0.19 0.82
CA LEU A 173 2.04 -0.54 0.91
C LEU A 173 2.13 -1.51 -0.27
N ASP A 174 3.06 -1.24 -1.18
CA ASP A 174 3.22 -2.00 -2.43
C ASP A 174 4.41 -2.94 -2.32
N GLU A 175 4.18 -4.19 -1.92
CA GLU A 175 5.19 -5.24 -1.78
C GLU A 175 6.49 -4.76 -1.09
N HIS A 176 6.36 -3.87 -0.12
CA HIS A 176 7.43 -3.06 0.47
C HIS A 176 8.52 -3.84 1.22
N THR A 177 8.38 -5.16 1.31
CA THR A 177 9.37 -6.06 1.91
C THR A 177 10.00 -7.02 0.88
N ALA A 178 9.51 -7.03 -0.36
CA ALA A 178 9.87 -8.05 -1.35
C ALA A 178 11.34 -7.98 -1.82
N ALA A 179 11.93 -6.78 -1.82
CA ALA A 179 13.32 -6.55 -2.23
C ALA A 179 14.35 -6.72 -1.08
N LEU A 180 13.91 -7.14 0.11
CA LEU A 180 14.74 -7.28 1.30
C LEU A 180 15.08 -8.74 1.58
N ASP A 181 16.23 -8.96 2.25
CA ASP A 181 16.53 -10.28 2.80
C ASP A 181 15.49 -10.68 3.88
N PRO A 182 15.28 -11.98 4.14
CA PRO A 182 14.19 -12.45 5.01
C PRO A 182 14.18 -11.82 6.41
N ARG A 183 15.36 -11.66 7.04
CA ARG A 183 15.45 -11.09 8.40
C ARG A 183 15.06 -9.62 8.40
N THR A 184 15.51 -8.87 7.41
CA THR A 184 15.19 -7.46 7.25
C THR A 184 13.72 -7.27 6.85
N ALA A 185 13.18 -8.15 6.00
CA ALA A 185 11.77 -8.15 5.63
C ALA A 185 10.86 -8.34 6.86
N ASP A 186 11.16 -9.31 7.73
CA ASP A 186 10.42 -9.53 8.97
C ASP A 186 10.49 -8.32 9.91
N PHE A 187 11.68 -7.74 10.06
CA PHE A 187 11.85 -6.51 10.84
C PHE A 187 10.97 -5.37 10.32
N VAL A 188 11.01 -5.09 9.01
CA VAL A 188 10.20 -4.02 8.38
C VAL A 188 8.71 -4.32 8.50
N LEU A 189 8.29 -5.59 8.37
CA LEU A 189 6.90 -6.00 8.52
C LEU A 189 6.36 -5.73 9.93
N HIS A 190 7.14 -6.11 10.97
CA HIS A 190 6.79 -5.84 12.36
C HIS A 190 6.77 -4.33 12.68
N LEU A 191 7.72 -3.59 12.12
CA LEU A 191 7.74 -2.12 12.22
C LEU A 191 6.48 -1.52 11.58
N THR A 192 6.08 -2.02 10.42
CA THR A 192 4.85 -1.61 9.72
C THR A 192 3.63 -1.82 10.61
N ALA A 193 3.45 -3.03 11.15
CA ALA A 193 2.33 -3.37 12.02
C ALA A 193 2.26 -2.44 13.25
N ARG A 194 3.43 -2.17 13.86
CA ARG A 194 3.53 -1.27 15.01
C ARG A 194 3.11 0.16 14.65
N ILE A 195 3.67 0.75 13.59
CA ILE A 195 3.35 2.13 13.16
C ILE A 195 1.88 2.26 12.80
N VAL A 196 1.32 1.28 12.07
CA VAL A 196 -0.10 1.26 11.69
C VAL A 196 -0.99 1.24 12.93
N ALA A 197 -0.68 0.38 13.90
CA ALA A 197 -1.46 0.26 15.14
C ALA A 197 -1.36 1.53 16.02
N GLU A 198 -0.15 2.06 16.24
CA GLU A 198 0.09 3.25 17.05
C GLU A 198 -0.62 4.49 16.48
N LYS A 199 -0.59 4.64 15.16
CA LYS A 199 -1.19 5.79 14.46
C LYS A 199 -2.63 5.54 13.99
N LYS A 200 -3.18 4.33 14.19
CA LYS A 200 -4.53 3.92 13.76
C LYS A 200 -4.76 4.20 12.27
N LEU A 201 -3.77 3.85 11.42
CA LEU A 201 -3.83 4.13 10.00
C LEU A 201 -4.73 3.13 9.29
N THR A 202 -5.67 3.61 8.46
CA THR A 202 -6.29 2.75 7.45
C THR A 202 -5.20 2.32 6.48
N THR A 203 -5.01 1.01 6.29
CA THR A 203 -3.86 0.51 5.54
C THR A 203 -4.27 -0.57 4.56
N MET A 204 -3.79 -0.47 3.33
CA MET A 204 -3.88 -1.51 2.32
C MET A 204 -2.46 -1.96 1.93
N MET A 205 -2.12 -3.19 2.25
CA MET A 205 -0.82 -3.80 1.95
C MET A 205 -0.97 -4.85 0.85
N VAL A 206 -0.34 -4.61 -0.27
CA VAL A 206 -0.19 -5.62 -1.33
C VAL A 206 1.05 -6.46 -1.02
N THR A 207 0.91 -7.78 -1.07
CA THR A 207 2.01 -8.73 -0.95
C THR A 207 1.75 -9.98 -1.79
N HIS A 208 2.80 -10.64 -2.23
CA HIS A 208 2.72 -11.97 -2.85
C HIS A 208 2.88 -13.10 -1.82
N SER A 209 3.25 -12.78 -0.58
CA SER A 209 3.42 -13.74 0.50
C SER A 209 2.13 -13.92 1.30
N MET A 210 1.50 -15.09 1.16
CA MET A 210 0.32 -15.46 1.97
C MET A 210 0.65 -15.48 3.47
N ARG A 211 1.88 -15.86 3.83
CA ARG A 211 2.35 -15.86 5.21
C ARG A 211 2.33 -14.45 5.79
N GLN A 212 2.98 -13.50 5.11
CA GLN A 212 2.97 -12.09 5.54
C GLN A 212 1.56 -11.52 5.62
N ALA A 213 0.68 -11.91 4.68
CA ALA A 213 -0.71 -11.47 4.69
C ALA A 213 -1.48 -11.95 5.92
N LEU A 214 -1.15 -13.13 6.45
CA LEU A 214 -1.74 -13.67 7.67
C LEU A 214 -1.06 -13.16 8.95
N ASP A 215 0.23 -12.84 8.89
CA ASP A 215 1.00 -12.38 10.05
C ASP A 215 0.61 -10.95 10.47
N VAL A 216 0.10 -10.13 9.53
CA VAL A 216 -0.30 -8.74 9.80
C VAL A 216 -1.72 -8.45 9.29
N GLY A 217 -2.30 -7.36 9.77
CA GLY A 217 -3.63 -6.91 9.38
C GLY A 217 -4.77 -7.75 9.96
N GLU A 218 -5.98 -7.30 9.73
CA GLU A 218 -7.22 -7.85 10.30
C GLU A 218 -8.12 -8.48 9.25
N ARG A 219 -7.84 -8.22 7.97
CA ARG A 219 -8.59 -8.69 6.81
C ARG A 219 -7.65 -9.06 5.69
N THR A 220 -7.93 -10.16 5.03
CA THR A 220 -7.18 -10.64 3.87
C THR A 220 -8.12 -10.74 2.68
N VAL A 221 -7.76 -10.01 1.61
CA VAL A 221 -8.48 -9.99 0.33
C VAL A 221 -7.61 -10.67 -0.72
N MET A 222 -8.18 -11.59 -1.48
CA MET A 222 -7.47 -12.23 -2.59
C MET A 222 -8.02 -11.77 -3.92
N LEU A 223 -7.14 -11.30 -4.78
CA LEU A 223 -7.46 -10.92 -6.15
C LEU A 223 -7.06 -12.03 -7.13
N HIS A 224 -7.94 -12.28 -8.09
CA HIS A 224 -7.68 -13.15 -9.23
C HIS A 224 -8.34 -12.57 -10.49
N GLN A 225 -7.57 -12.43 -11.56
CA GLN A 225 -8.06 -11.89 -12.86
C GLN A 225 -8.86 -10.57 -12.72
N GLY A 226 -8.40 -9.68 -11.85
CA GLY A 226 -9.01 -8.36 -11.64
C GLY A 226 -10.27 -8.35 -10.78
N GLN A 227 -10.61 -9.45 -10.12
CA GLN A 227 -11.77 -9.56 -9.23
C GLN A 227 -11.36 -9.97 -7.83
N VAL A 228 -12.16 -9.58 -6.82
CA VAL A 228 -12.07 -10.14 -5.47
C VAL A 228 -12.66 -11.54 -5.51
N VAL A 229 -11.86 -12.54 -5.14
CA VAL A 229 -12.29 -13.95 -5.11
C VAL A 229 -12.36 -14.49 -3.68
N LEU A 230 -11.68 -13.87 -2.75
CA LEU A 230 -11.73 -14.20 -1.33
C LEU A 230 -11.64 -12.92 -0.51
N ASP A 231 -12.44 -12.84 0.54
CA ASP A 231 -12.46 -11.73 1.47
C ASP A 231 -12.77 -12.28 2.86
N VAL A 232 -11.75 -12.35 3.72
CA VAL A 232 -11.86 -12.95 5.05
C VAL A 232 -11.38 -12.00 6.13
N SER A 233 -12.17 -11.86 7.19
CA SER A 233 -11.89 -11.01 8.34
C SER A 233 -12.44 -11.60 9.62
N GLY A 234 -12.07 -11.03 10.77
CA GLY A 234 -12.59 -11.44 12.08
C GLY A 234 -12.43 -12.94 12.35
N GLU A 235 -13.48 -13.60 12.79
CA GLU A 235 -13.46 -15.04 13.14
C GLU A 235 -13.16 -15.95 11.93
N GLN A 236 -13.55 -15.54 10.72
CA GLN A 236 -13.25 -16.32 9.49
C GLN A 236 -11.76 -16.34 9.17
N ARG A 237 -11.02 -15.29 9.56
CA ARG A 237 -9.58 -15.18 9.32
C ARG A 237 -8.77 -15.79 10.46
N LYS A 238 -9.34 -15.85 11.66
CA LYS A 238 -8.65 -16.29 12.86
C LYS A 238 -8.26 -17.76 12.78
N GLY A 239 -6.97 -18.02 12.94
CA GLY A 239 -6.42 -19.38 12.90
C GLY A 239 -6.21 -19.94 11.49
N LEU A 240 -6.48 -19.17 10.43
CA LEU A 240 -6.12 -19.59 9.07
C LEU A 240 -4.61 -19.69 8.93
N ASP A 241 -4.17 -20.70 8.20
CA ASP A 241 -2.80 -20.85 7.73
C ASP A 241 -2.70 -20.75 6.20
N VAL A 242 -1.49 -20.87 5.66
CA VAL A 242 -1.26 -20.79 4.22
C VAL A 242 -1.97 -21.92 3.45
N PRO A 243 -1.94 -23.18 3.90
CA PRO A 243 -2.75 -24.26 3.32
C PRO A 243 -4.24 -23.95 3.22
N ASP A 244 -4.83 -23.36 4.26
CA ASP A 244 -6.25 -22.99 4.27
C ASP A 244 -6.57 -21.96 3.18
N LEU A 245 -5.74 -20.90 3.07
CA LEU A 245 -5.90 -19.90 2.01
C LEU A 245 -5.78 -20.51 0.60
N LEU A 246 -4.86 -21.45 0.41
CA LEU A 246 -4.70 -22.17 -0.86
C LEU A 246 -5.94 -23.01 -1.18
N ALA A 247 -6.46 -23.78 -0.21
CA ALA A 247 -7.66 -24.58 -0.37
C ALA A 247 -8.89 -23.72 -0.72
N MET A 248 -9.05 -22.58 -0.05
CA MET A 248 -10.11 -21.62 -0.34
C MET A 248 -9.99 -21.08 -1.77
N PHE A 249 -8.78 -20.74 -2.21
CA PHE A 249 -8.52 -20.25 -3.57
C PHE A 249 -8.83 -21.30 -4.64
N GLU A 250 -8.36 -22.54 -4.43
CA GLU A 250 -8.63 -23.64 -5.36
C GLU A 250 -10.12 -23.93 -5.51
N LYS A 251 -10.86 -23.90 -4.39
CA LYS A 251 -12.31 -24.07 -4.39
C LYS A 251 -13.00 -23.01 -5.25
N VAL A 252 -12.70 -21.71 -5.01
CA VAL A 252 -13.30 -20.61 -5.78
C VAL A 252 -12.92 -20.68 -7.26
N ARG A 253 -11.68 -21.07 -7.58
CA ARG A 253 -11.23 -21.26 -8.95
C ARG A 253 -11.93 -22.42 -9.62
N GLY A 254 -12.12 -23.53 -8.92
CA GLY A 254 -12.85 -24.71 -9.40
C GLY A 254 -14.31 -24.40 -9.68
N GLU A 255 -14.99 -23.69 -8.81
CA GLU A 255 -16.37 -23.25 -8.99
C GLU A 255 -16.52 -22.32 -10.22
N LYS A 256 -15.63 -21.33 -10.40
CA LYS A 256 -15.64 -20.44 -11.58
C LYS A 256 -15.40 -21.18 -12.89
N LEU A 257 -14.50 -22.16 -12.93
CA LEU A 257 -14.27 -22.97 -14.12
C LEU A 257 -15.49 -23.84 -14.48
N ALA A 258 -16.22 -24.30 -13.47
CA ALA A 258 -17.46 -25.04 -13.68
C ALA A 258 -18.58 -24.15 -14.22
N ASP A 259 -18.72 -22.93 -13.71
CA ASP A 259 -19.70 -21.94 -14.20
C ASP A 259 -19.39 -21.50 -15.64
N ASP A 260 -18.12 -21.22 -15.97
CA ASP A 260 -17.70 -20.88 -17.33
C ASP A 260 -17.95 -22.04 -18.33
N ALA A 261 -17.75 -23.27 -17.89
CA ALA A 261 -18.02 -24.44 -18.71
C ALA A 261 -19.54 -24.67 -18.97
N LEU A 262 -20.38 -24.32 -18.00
CA LEU A 262 -21.84 -24.36 -18.14
C LEU A 262 -22.39 -23.25 -19.05
N LEU A 263 -21.68 -22.12 -19.16
CA LEU A 263 -22.06 -21.02 -20.06
C LEU A 263 -21.61 -21.23 -21.50
N LEU A 264 -20.68 -22.16 -21.74
CA LEU A 264 -20.13 -22.49 -23.07
C LEU A 264 -20.75 -23.77 -23.65
N GLY A 265 -21.61 -24.47 -22.95
CA GLY A 265 -22.40 -25.64 -23.43
C GLY A 265 -23.82 -25.27 -23.74
#